data_12ff93542a7637cdcbd833020498ef49
#
_entry.id   12ff93542a7637cdcbd833020498ef49
#
_cell.length_a   1.000
_cell.length_b   1.000
_cell.length_c   1.000
_cell.angle_alpha   90.00
_cell.angle_beta   90.00
_cell.angle_gamma   90.00
#
_symmetry.space_group_name_H-M   'P 1'
#
loop_
_entity.id
_entity.type
_entity.pdbx_description
1 polymer ?
#
loop_
_entity_poly.entity_id
_entity_poly.type
_entity_poly.pdbx_seq_one_letter_code
_entity_poly.pdbx_strand_id
1 'polypeptide(L)'
;MCPNLLYHIRGLKITRITNKTNKALYKNSPIKPTSELVLFIVDSRYRGHSIGSMLEKNFCEYLISQGRDTVYLYTDTYSNYGFYERRGYVRFGEMEVNFNLPEEGEPLPKYYIYVKELNQKQ
;
A
#
# COMPACT_ATOMS: atom_id res chain seq x y z
N MET A 1 5.22 -24.90 26.14
CA MET A 1 4.98 -23.57 25.63
C MET A 1 5.12 -23.53 24.13
N CYS A 2 4.10 -23.10 23.44
CA CYS A 2 4.12 -23.05 21.97
C CYS A 2 4.53 -21.65 21.51
N PRO A 3 5.78 -21.44 21.05
CA PRO A 3 6.21 -20.11 20.59
C PRO A 3 5.39 -19.59 19.40
N ASN A 4 4.77 -20.52 18.66
CA ASN A 4 3.95 -20.13 17.52
C ASN A 4 2.65 -19.43 17.93
N LEU A 5 2.10 -19.74 19.11
CA LEU A 5 0.86 -19.11 19.58
C LEU A 5 1.08 -17.61 19.82
N LEU A 6 2.18 -17.24 20.46
CA LEU A 6 2.49 -15.84 20.71
C LEU A 6 2.71 -15.08 19.39
N TYR A 7 3.34 -15.73 18.44
CA TYR A 7 3.56 -15.17 17.11
C TYR A 7 2.25 -14.92 16.39
N HIS A 8 1.30 -15.85 16.47
CA HIS A 8 -0.02 -15.70 15.86
C HIS A 8 -0.81 -14.58 16.51
N ILE A 9 -0.75 -14.43 17.83
CA ILE A 9 -1.47 -13.36 18.54
C ILE A 9 -0.93 -11.99 18.11
N ARG A 10 0.39 -11.83 18.00
CA ARG A 10 1.00 -10.59 17.54
C ARG A 10 0.60 -10.30 16.08
N GLY A 11 0.62 -11.30 15.22
CA GLY A 11 0.21 -11.16 13.84
C GLY A 11 -1.25 -10.74 13.69
N LEU A 12 -2.14 -11.33 14.49
CA LEU A 12 -3.55 -10.96 14.49
C LEU A 12 -3.76 -9.52 14.95
N LYS A 13 -3.02 -9.07 15.97
CA LYS A 13 -3.10 -7.70 16.46
C LYS A 13 -2.63 -6.71 15.39
N ILE A 14 -1.51 -7.01 14.73
CA ILE A 14 -0.97 -6.17 13.67
C ILE A 14 -1.96 -6.09 12.51
N THR A 15 -2.52 -7.23 12.10
CA THR A 15 -3.49 -7.28 11.01
C THR A 15 -4.73 -6.46 11.32
N ARG A 16 -5.25 -6.56 12.56
CA ARG A 16 -6.44 -5.81 12.98
C ARG A 16 -6.19 -4.31 12.94
N ILE A 17 -5.06 -3.87 13.48
CA ILE A 17 -4.71 -2.45 13.50
C ILE A 17 -4.48 -1.95 12.08
N THR A 18 -3.80 -2.71 11.23
CA THR A 18 -3.56 -2.37 9.84
C THR A 18 -4.88 -2.21 9.09
N ASN A 19 -5.80 -3.14 9.23
CA ASN A 19 -7.10 -3.08 8.56
C ASN A 19 -7.91 -1.86 9.01
N LYS A 20 -7.91 -1.59 10.31
CA LYS A 20 -8.62 -0.44 10.85
C LYS A 20 -8.03 0.87 10.34
N THR A 21 -6.70 0.96 10.31
CA THR A 21 -5.99 2.13 9.82
C THR A 21 -6.28 2.36 8.33
N ASN A 22 -6.22 1.31 7.54
CA ASN A 22 -6.48 1.39 6.11
C ASN A 22 -7.92 1.82 5.81
N LYS A 23 -8.89 1.31 6.57
CA LYS A 23 -10.29 1.74 6.43
C LYS A 23 -10.45 3.21 6.73
N ALA A 24 -9.78 3.72 7.76
CA ALA A 24 -9.83 5.14 8.11
C ALA A 24 -9.18 5.99 7.01
N LEU A 25 -8.06 5.56 6.47
CA LEU A 25 -7.40 6.26 5.36
C LEU A 25 -8.30 6.33 4.14
N TYR A 26 -8.97 5.23 3.79
CA TYR A 26 -9.89 5.21 2.66
C TYR A 26 -11.07 6.14 2.89
N LYS A 27 -11.67 6.08 4.08
CA LYS A 27 -12.83 6.89 4.44
C LYS A 27 -12.52 8.38 4.36
N ASN A 28 -11.31 8.78 4.74
CA ASN A 28 -10.90 10.18 4.77
C ASN A 28 -10.30 10.66 3.45
N SER A 29 -10.17 9.78 2.46
CA SER A 29 -9.66 10.14 1.15
C SER A 29 -10.65 11.08 0.44
N PRO A 30 -10.17 12.17 -0.18
CA PRO A 30 -11.03 13.07 -0.93
C PRO A 30 -11.65 12.43 -2.17
N ILE A 31 -11.00 11.41 -2.71
CA ILE A 31 -11.50 10.63 -3.83
C ILE A 31 -11.75 9.21 -3.33
N LYS A 32 -12.87 8.59 -3.74
CA LYS A 32 -13.18 7.20 -3.41
C LYS A 32 -12.72 6.32 -4.56
N PRO A 33 -11.47 5.83 -4.53
CA PRO A 33 -10.94 5.01 -5.62
C PRO A 33 -11.62 3.64 -5.69
N THR A 34 -11.60 3.04 -6.87
CA THR A 34 -12.41 1.85 -7.16
C THR A 34 -11.62 0.56 -7.30
N SER A 35 -10.32 0.63 -7.53
CA SER A 35 -9.51 -0.57 -7.74
C SER A 35 -8.28 -0.54 -6.84
N GLU A 36 -8.06 -1.62 -6.10
CA GLU A 36 -6.95 -1.72 -5.17
C GLU A 36 -5.82 -2.58 -5.72
N LEU A 37 -4.61 -2.06 -5.65
CA LEU A 37 -3.40 -2.84 -5.89
C LEU A 37 -2.95 -3.45 -4.56
N VAL A 38 -3.33 -4.70 -4.32
CA VAL A 38 -3.13 -5.34 -3.02
C VAL A 38 -1.71 -5.84 -2.83
N LEU A 39 -1.14 -6.43 -3.86
CA LEU A 39 0.18 -7.05 -3.78
C LEU A 39 0.99 -6.73 -5.02
N PHE A 40 2.18 -6.17 -4.79
CA PHE A 40 3.09 -5.83 -5.88
C PHE A 40 4.51 -6.13 -5.40
N ILE A 41 5.06 -7.23 -5.89
CA ILE A 41 6.38 -7.69 -5.48
C ILE A 41 7.21 -8.01 -6.74
N VAL A 42 8.45 -7.53 -6.74
CA VAL A 42 9.43 -7.87 -7.76
C VAL A 42 10.60 -8.56 -7.06
N ASP A 43 10.95 -9.75 -7.51
CA ASP A 43 12.08 -10.49 -6.98
C ASP A 43 13.35 -9.64 -7.09
N SER A 44 14.16 -9.65 -6.04
CA SER A 44 15.36 -8.80 -5.96
C SER A 44 16.34 -9.05 -7.12
N ARG A 45 16.33 -10.26 -7.70
CA ARG A 45 17.18 -10.58 -8.86
C ARG A 45 16.81 -9.77 -10.11
N TYR A 46 15.58 -9.28 -10.17
CA TYR A 46 15.05 -8.56 -11.34
C TYR A 46 14.86 -7.07 -11.07
N ARG A 47 15.19 -6.60 -9.87
CA ARG A 47 15.13 -5.18 -9.57
C ARG A 47 16.19 -4.43 -10.37
N GLY A 48 15.86 -3.23 -10.79
CA GLY A 48 16.75 -2.41 -11.60
C GLY A 48 16.62 -2.65 -13.11
N HIS A 49 15.77 -3.59 -13.53
CA HIS A 49 15.52 -3.88 -14.95
C HIS A 49 14.21 -3.28 -15.46
N SER A 50 13.62 -2.34 -14.72
CA SER A 50 12.36 -1.68 -15.06
C SER A 50 11.16 -2.64 -15.13
N ILE A 51 11.27 -3.84 -14.57
CA ILE A 51 10.19 -4.83 -14.60
C ILE A 51 9.01 -4.34 -13.76
N GLY A 52 9.28 -3.76 -12.59
CA GLY A 52 8.23 -3.21 -11.74
C GLY A 52 7.43 -2.12 -12.44
N SER A 53 8.12 -1.21 -13.12
CA SER A 53 7.47 -0.14 -13.87
C SER A 53 6.63 -0.69 -15.02
N MET A 54 7.13 -1.72 -15.71
CA MET A 54 6.41 -2.37 -16.81
C MET A 54 5.16 -3.07 -16.30
N LEU A 55 5.25 -3.79 -15.19
CA LEU A 55 4.10 -4.48 -14.60
C LEU A 55 3.04 -3.49 -14.14
N GLU A 56 3.44 -2.41 -13.49
CA GLU A 56 2.52 -1.37 -13.05
C GLU A 56 1.83 -0.71 -14.25
N LYS A 57 2.57 -0.39 -15.29
CA LYS A 57 2.00 0.18 -16.51
C LYS A 57 0.98 -0.76 -17.14
N ASN A 58 1.32 -2.03 -17.27
CA ASN A 58 0.43 -3.04 -17.85
C ASN A 58 -0.84 -3.21 -17.01
N PHE A 59 -0.70 -3.17 -15.69
CA PHE A 59 -1.83 -3.24 -14.78
C PHE A 59 -2.76 -2.05 -14.97
N CYS A 60 -2.23 -0.86 -15.06
CA CYS A 60 -3.04 0.34 -15.28
C CYS A 60 -3.74 0.32 -16.63
N GLU A 61 -3.05 -0.12 -17.69
CA GLU A 61 -3.66 -0.28 -19.01
C GLU A 61 -4.81 -1.29 -18.99
N TYR A 62 -4.63 -2.39 -18.25
CA TYR A 62 -5.69 -3.37 -18.07
C TYR A 62 -6.90 -2.75 -17.37
N LEU A 63 -6.69 -2.01 -16.29
CA LEU A 63 -7.78 -1.34 -15.57
C LEU A 63 -8.52 -0.36 -16.46
N ILE A 64 -7.80 0.41 -17.27
CA ILE A 64 -8.41 1.33 -18.22
C ILE A 64 -9.28 0.56 -19.22
N SER A 65 -8.80 -0.58 -19.73
CA SER A 65 -9.57 -1.42 -20.66
C SER A 65 -10.84 -1.97 -20.03
N GLN A 66 -10.88 -2.08 -18.71
CA GLN A 66 -12.04 -2.54 -17.95
C GLN A 66 -12.94 -1.40 -17.48
N GLY A 67 -12.70 -0.18 -17.95
CA GLY A 67 -13.50 0.98 -17.61
C GLY A 67 -13.23 1.54 -16.21
N ARG A 68 -12.13 1.19 -15.59
CA ARG A 68 -11.74 1.71 -14.28
C ARG A 68 -11.04 3.05 -14.44
N ASP A 69 -11.28 3.95 -13.52
CA ASP A 69 -10.74 5.32 -13.59
C ASP A 69 -9.77 5.65 -12.46
N THR A 70 -9.68 4.83 -11.43
CA THR A 70 -8.78 5.07 -10.30
C THR A 70 -8.19 3.76 -9.80
N VAL A 71 -6.99 3.85 -9.27
CA VAL A 71 -6.35 2.74 -8.55
C VAL A 71 -5.74 3.28 -7.28
N TYR A 72 -5.79 2.50 -6.21
CA TYR A 72 -5.23 2.89 -4.93
C TYR A 72 -4.47 1.74 -4.31
N LEU A 73 -3.60 2.09 -3.38
CA LEU A 73 -2.83 1.11 -2.61
C LEU A 73 -2.54 1.68 -1.23
N TYR A 74 -2.22 0.76 -0.32
CA TYR A 74 -1.73 1.10 1.00
C TYR A 74 -0.27 0.74 1.11
N THR A 75 0.51 1.62 1.73
CA THR A 75 1.92 1.37 1.97
C THR A 75 2.31 2.03 3.29
N ASP A 76 3.58 1.98 3.64
CA ASP A 76 4.05 2.50 4.91
C ASP A 76 5.43 3.15 4.78
N THR A 77 5.90 3.70 5.89
CA THR A 77 7.19 4.40 5.97
C THR A 77 8.36 3.52 5.54
N TYR A 78 8.29 2.22 5.81
CA TYR A 78 9.40 1.30 5.59
C TYR A 78 9.39 0.67 4.19
N SER A 79 8.30 0.84 3.46
CA SER A 79 8.18 0.32 2.10
C SER A 79 8.72 1.32 1.08
N ASN A 80 8.95 0.85 -0.14
CA ASN A 80 9.45 1.71 -1.21
C ASN A 80 8.32 2.53 -1.83
N TYR A 81 7.78 3.47 -1.06
CA TYR A 81 6.68 4.30 -1.53
C TYR A 81 7.12 5.28 -2.62
N GLY A 82 8.40 5.61 -2.70
CA GLY A 82 8.93 6.47 -3.76
C GLY A 82 8.69 5.91 -5.14
N PHE A 83 8.67 4.59 -5.28
CA PHE A 83 8.33 3.95 -6.55
C PHE A 83 6.94 4.41 -7.03
N TYR A 84 5.96 4.40 -6.15
CA TYR A 84 4.60 4.80 -6.52
C TYR A 84 4.50 6.28 -6.84
N GLU A 85 5.21 7.11 -6.08
CA GLU A 85 5.24 8.56 -6.38
C GLU A 85 5.81 8.83 -7.77
N ARG A 86 6.86 8.11 -8.15
CA ARG A 86 7.45 8.24 -9.49
C ARG A 86 6.51 7.74 -10.59
N ARG A 87 5.56 6.86 -10.25
CA ARG A 87 4.59 6.34 -11.21
C ARG A 87 3.28 7.14 -11.25
N GLY A 88 3.24 8.29 -10.58
CA GLY A 88 2.10 9.19 -10.64
C GLY A 88 1.06 9.01 -9.56
N TYR A 89 1.35 8.19 -8.55
CA TYR A 89 0.47 8.06 -7.39
C TYR A 89 0.66 9.25 -6.46
N VAL A 90 -0.43 9.70 -5.88
CA VAL A 90 -0.44 10.83 -4.94
C VAL A 90 -0.87 10.33 -3.57
N ARG A 91 -0.16 10.78 -2.55
CA ARG A 91 -0.49 10.43 -1.16
C ARG A 91 -1.72 11.23 -0.74
N PHE A 92 -2.85 10.54 -0.55
CA PHE A 92 -4.09 11.17 -0.15
C PHE A 92 -4.35 11.09 1.35
N GLY A 93 -3.52 10.40 2.10
CA GLY A 93 -3.66 10.35 3.54
C GLY A 93 -2.50 9.65 4.19
N GLU A 94 -2.30 9.95 5.48
CA GLU A 94 -1.32 9.26 6.29
C GLU A 94 -1.81 9.18 7.73
N MET A 95 -1.43 8.08 8.41
CA MET A 95 -1.74 7.87 9.82
C MET A 95 -0.57 7.21 10.51
N GLU A 96 -0.18 7.76 11.65
CA GLU A 96 0.79 7.15 12.52
C GLU A 96 0.14 5.97 13.24
N VAL A 97 0.84 4.83 13.32
CA VAL A 97 0.28 3.59 13.86
C VAL A 97 1.13 3.12 15.02
N ASN A 98 0.48 2.88 16.16
CA ASN A 98 1.12 2.31 17.33
C ASN A 98 0.54 0.93 17.58
N PHE A 99 1.37 -0.10 17.42
CA PHE A 99 0.96 -1.47 17.65
C PHE A 99 1.01 -1.88 19.12
N ASN A 100 1.51 -0.99 20.00
CA ASN A 100 1.69 -1.27 21.44
C ASN A 100 2.57 -2.50 21.67
N LEU A 101 3.54 -2.72 20.80
CA LEU A 101 4.52 -3.77 20.96
C LEU A 101 5.74 -3.20 21.71
N PRO A 102 6.37 -4.02 22.57
CA PRO A 102 7.50 -3.54 23.37
C PRO A 102 8.80 -3.46 22.55
N GLU A 103 8.79 -2.75 21.46
CA GLU A 103 9.99 -2.48 20.67
C GLU A 103 10.43 -1.07 20.98
N GLU A 104 11.52 -0.98 21.73
CA GLU A 104 12.03 0.30 22.18
C GLU A 104 12.92 0.94 21.11
N GLY A 105 12.81 2.25 20.99
CA GLY A 105 13.77 3.06 20.25
C GLY A 105 13.48 3.30 18.79
N GLU A 106 12.43 2.71 18.23
CA GLU A 106 12.06 2.96 16.84
C GLU A 106 10.91 3.95 16.75
N PRO A 107 10.96 4.88 15.77
CA PRO A 107 9.83 5.77 15.56
C PRO A 107 8.60 4.96 15.11
N LEU A 108 7.41 5.46 15.46
CA LEU A 108 6.18 4.81 15.04
C LEU A 108 6.05 4.86 13.52
N PRO A 109 5.65 3.74 12.88
CA PRO A 109 5.44 3.74 11.45
C PRO A 109 4.24 4.59 11.07
N LYS A 110 4.29 5.15 9.88
CA LYS A 110 3.14 5.83 9.28
C LYS A 110 2.63 4.97 8.15
N TYR A 111 1.31 4.87 8.06
CA TYR A 111 0.64 4.22 6.95
C TYR A 111 0.08 5.27 6.02
N TYR A 112 0.15 4.98 4.72
CA TYR A 112 -0.26 5.89 3.67
C TYR A 112 -1.27 5.23 2.75
N ILE A 113 -2.18 6.04 2.22
CA ILE A 113 -2.97 5.66 1.06
C ILE A 113 -2.50 6.47 -0.14
N TYR A 114 -2.19 5.79 -1.23
CA TYR A 114 -1.79 6.39 -2.50
C TYR A 114 -2.85 6.12 -3.54
N VAL A 115 -3.17 7.13 -4.32
CA VAL A 115 -4.21 7.05 -5.34
C VAL A 115 -3.65 7.57 -6.65
N LYS A 116 -3.98 6.88 -7.74
CA LYS A 116 -3.64 7.31 -9.08
C LYS A 116 -4.92 7.40 -9.90
N GLU A 117 -5.14 8.53 -10.53
CA GLU A 117 -6.20 8.68 -11.51
C GLU A 117 -5.71 8.15 -12.85
N LEU A 118 -6.51 7.27 -13.43
CA LEU A 118 -6.18 6.64 -14.71
C LEU A 118 -6.73 7.51 -15.82
N ASN A 119 -5.85 8.06 -16.63
CA ASN A 119 -6.27 8.91 -17.74
C ASN A 119 -6.67 8.02 -18.91
N GLN A 120 -7.97 8.05 -19.23
CA GLN A 120 -8.51 7.27 -20.34
C GLN A 120 -8.45 8.02 -21.67
N LYS A 121 -8.03 9.27 -21.64
CA LYS A 121 -7.90 10.11 -22.83
C LYS A 121 -6.46 10.27 -23.21
N GLN A 122 -6.11 9.77 -24.33
CA GLN A 122 -4.83 10.02 -24.95
C GLN A 122 -5.05 10.38 -26.40
#